data_1b5fabe0f3d9332e7140a249616a611c
#
_entry.id   1b5fabe0f3d9332e7140a249616a611c
#
_cell.length_a   1.000
_cell.length_b   1.000
_cell.length_c   1.000
_cell.angle_alpha   90.00
_cell.angle_beta   90.00
_cell.angle_gamma   90.00
#
_symmetry.space_group_name_H-M   'P 1'
#
loop_
_entity.id
_entity.type
_entity.pdbx_description
1 polymer ?
#
loop_
_entity_poly.entity_id
_entity_poly.type
_entity_poly.pdbx_seq_one_letter_code
_entity_poly.pdbx_strand_id
1 'polypeptide(L)'
;MTGWIIYNGTLNIHKINKLVKSLVTEGKKLNIKLEAVKNTEIIPTYNNEGKAELLYLKELESPKFIIFWDKDVLLARHLEKMGFKVFNSSKAIEYCDHKGLMHLELSNNDIQMPRTILSPMIFDYLLNSEDYLIKCYEELGKEIIIKESKGSFGMQVYLIKGKEEFIKKVTELNKRNVDFIMQENIKSSYGKDIRVNIIGNKVIGAMLRESDKDFRANISQGGKGKLINLTTEQEEIALKVHNVLGLDFSGVDLLFGEDNKPILCEVNSNLNFLSFEELWGKSFGAEILKYILEECLW
;
A
#
# COMPACT_ATOMS: atom_id res chain seq x y z
N MET A 1 28.75 -0.47 -4.34
CA MET A 1 27.84 -0.68 -3.18
C MET A 1 26.87 -1.81 -3.53
N THR A 2 26.67 -2.79 -2.61
CA THR A 2 25.70 -3.88 -2.81
C THR A 2 24.44 -3.59 -2.03
N GLY A 3 23.28 -3.78 -2.67
CA GLY A 3 21.95 -3.72 -2.06
C GLY A 3 21.13 -4.96 -2.43
N TRP A 4 20.10 -5.27 -1.66
CA TRP A 4 19.13 -6.28 -2.02
C TRP A 4 17.80 -5.64 -2.43
N ILE A 5 17.10 -6.26 -3.38
CA ILE A 5 15.68 -6.07 -3.57
C ILE A 5 14.97 -7.37 -3.19
N ILE A 6 14.25 -7.35 -2.07
CA ILE A 6 13.49 -8.51 -1.58
C ILE A 6 12.07 -8.42 -2.14
N TYR A 7 11.59 -9.52 -2.73
CA TYR A 7 10.26 -9.62 -3.31
C TYR A 7 9.66 -11.01 -3.10
N ASN A 8 8.35 -11.14 -3.25
CA ASN A 8 7.65 -12.39 -3.00
C ASN A 8 7.98 -13.45 -4.05
N GLY A 9 8.60 -14.53 -3.62
CA GLY A 9 9.00 -15.65 -4.47
C GLY A 9 7.85 -16.57 -4.89
N THR A 10 6.68 -16.47 -4.24
CA THR A 10 5.51 -17.29 -4.52
C THR A 10 4.49 -16.60 -5.45
N LEU A 11 4.62 -15.28 -5.64
CA LEU A 11 3.81 -14.50 -6.56
C LEU A 11 4.37 -14.58 -7.98
N ASN A 12 3.83 -15.44 -8.81
CA ASN A 12 4.19 -15.51 -10.24
C ASN A 12 3.43 -14.44 -11.05
N ILE A 13 3.67 -13.16 -10.72
CA ILE A 13 3.07 -12.02 -11.41
C ILE A 13 4.13 -11.36 -12.29
N HIS A 14 3.93 -11.42 -13.62
CA HIS A 14 4.84 -10.84 -14.61
C HIS A 14 5.22 -9.37 -14.33
N LYS A 15 4.26 -8.57 -13.81
CA LYS A 15 4.50 -7.16 -13.45
C LYS A 15 5.54 -6.99 -12.34
N ILE A 16 5.54 -7.86 -11.32
CA ILE A 16 6.53 -7.82 -10.22
C ILE A 16 7.92 -8.14 -10.76
N ASN A 17 8.04 -9.20 -11.57
CA ASN A 17 9.31 -9.56 -12.18
C ASN A 17 9.85 -8.45 -13.10
N LYS A 18 8.98 -7.78 -13.88
CA LYS A 18 9.36 -6.63 -14.72
C LYS A 18 9.86 -5.46 -13.88
N LEU A 19 9.21 -5.16 -12.75
CA LEU A 19 9.58 -4.10 -11.83
C LEU A 19 10.93 -4.38 -11.16
N VAL A 20 11.13 -5.57 -10.61
CA VAL A 20 12.41 -6.00 -10.01
C VAL A 20 13.53 -5.91 -11.04
N LYS A 21 13.30 -6.39 -12.27
CA LYS A 21 14.28 -6.30 -13.36
C LYS A 21 14.60 -4.85 -13.74
N SER A 22 13.60 -3.96 -13.73
CA SER A 22 13.80 -2.52 -13.96
C SER A 22 14.73 -1.93 -12.90
N LEU A 23 14.46 -2.14 -11.61
CA LEU A 23 15.31 -1.65 -10.52
C LEU A 23 16.75 -2.20 -10.60
N VAL A 24 16.93 -3.49 -10.88
CA VAL A 24 18.26 -4.08 -11.05
C VAL A 24 18.99 -3.45 -12.24
N THR A 25 18.29 -3.15 -13.32
CA THR A 25 18.86 -2.49 -14.51
C THR A 25 19.29 -1.06 -14.21
N GLU A 26 18.44 -0.29 -13.50
CA GLU A 26 18.79 1.07 -13.08
C GLU A 26 19.93 1.07 -12.07
N GLY A 27 19.99 0.09 -11.16
CA GLY A 27 21.12 -0.09 -10.23
C GLY A 27 22.45 -0.20 -10.96
N LYS A 28 22.52 -1.00 -12.03
CA LYS A 28 23.75 -1.13 -12.85
C LYS A 28 24.20 0.20 -13.45
N LYS A 29 23.26 1.04 -13.92
CA LYS A 29 23.58 2.37 -14.47
C LYS A 29 24.16 3.32 -13.42
N LEU A 30 23.76 3.14 -12.16
CA LEU A 30 24.24 3.93 -11.01
C LEU A 30 25.42 3.29 -10.27
N ASN A 31 26.05 2.25 -10.85
CA ASN A 31 27.14 1.48 -10.23
C ASN A 31 26.76 0.84 -8.88
N ILE A 32 25.47 0.45 -8.74
CA ILE A 32 24.97 -0.31 -7.60
C ILE A 32 24.81 -1.78 -8.04
N LYS A 33 25.42 -2.70 -7.29
CA LYS A 33 25.12 -4.13 -7.41
C LYS A 33 23.83 -4.41 -6.64
N LEU A 34 22.68 -4.41 -7.33
CA LEU A 34 21.40 -4.73 -6.72
C LEU A 34 21.04 -6.20 -6.99
N GLU A 35 21.06 -7.02 -5.93
CA GLU A 35 20.72 -8.43 -6.00
C GLU A 35 19.23 -8.64 -5.77
N ALA A 36 18.57 -9.35 -6.70
CA ALA A 36 17.17 -9.74 -6.57
C ALA A 36 17.09 -11.00 -5.68
N VAL A 37 16.42 -10.89 -4.54
CA VAL A 37 16.30 -11.93 -3.52
C VAL A 37 14.81 -12.24 -3.29
N LYS A 38 14.43 -13.48 -3.50
CA LYS A 38 13.08 -13.90 -3.14
C LYS A 38 12.98 -14.09 -1.63
N ASN A 39 11.86 -13.73 -1.04
CA ASN A 39 11.62 -13.95 0.39
C ASN A 39 11.77 -15.44 0.79
N THR A 40 11.57 -16.36 -0.15
CA THR A 40 11.76 -17.82 0.03
C THR A 40 13.22 -18.28 -0.09
N GLU A 41 14.17 -17.42 -0.43
CA GLU A 41 15.60 -17.73 -0.54
C GLU A 41 16.38 -17.40 0.74
N ILE A 42 15.73 -16.72 1.69
CA ILE A 42 16.26 -16.38 3.02
C ILE A 42 15.27 -16.84 4.08
N ILE A 43 15.79 -17.40 5.18
CA ILE A 43 14.96 -17.97 6.25
C ILE A 43 15.29 -17.20 7.53
N PRO A 44 14.35 -16.35 8.03
CA PRO A 44 14.53 -15.67 9.31
C PRO A 44 14.50 -16.68 10.45
N THR A 45 15.48 -16.63 11.34
CA THR A 45 15.60 -17.53 12.46
C THR A 45 16.17 -16.83 13.69
N TYR A 46 16.14 -17.48 14.83
CA TYR A 46 16.75 -17.04 16.07
C TYR A 46 17.65 -18.16 16.59
N ASN A 47 18.87 -17.81 17.01
CA ASN A 47 19.75 -18.78 17.64
C ASN A 47 19.30 -19.08 19.09
N ASN A 48 20.02 -20.00 19.75
CA ASN A 48 19.69 -20.42 21.13
C ASN A 48 19.79 -19.28 22.15
N GLU A 49 20.45 -18.18 21.82
CA GLU A 49 20.56 -16.96 22.64
C GLU A 49 19.45 -15.94 22.32
N GLY A 50 18.53 -16.27 21.40
CA GLY A 50 17.46 -15.38 20.96
C GLY A 50 17.90 -14.28 20.00
N LYS A 51 19.11 -14.37 19.43
CA LYS A 51 19.61 -13.40 18.46
C LYS A 51 19.06 -13.68 17.08
N ALA A 52 18.62 -12.63 16.39
CA ALA A 52 18.09 -12.71 15.03
C ALA A 52 19.21 -13.06 14.04
N GLU A 53 18.96 -14.04 13.18
CA GLU A 53 19.89 -14.55 12.15
C GLU A 53 19.11 -14.90 10.88
N LEU A 54 19.86 -15.07 9.76
CA LEU A 54 19.32 -15.57 8.50
C LEU A 54 20.04 -16.85 8.09
N LEU A 55 19.27 -17.84 7.65
CA LEU A 55 19.80 -18.93 6.87
C LEU A 55 19.56 -18.63 5.38
N TYR A 56 20.51 -18.99 4.55
CA TYR A 56 20.53 -18.67 3.13
C TYR A 56 20.42 -19.95 2.30
N LEU A 57 19.55 -19.96 1.29
CA LEU A 57 19.49 -21.06 0.33
C LEU A 57 20.47 -20.89 -0.83
N LYS A 58 21.11 -19.73 -0.94
CA LYS A 58 22.18 -19.43 -1.90
C LYS A 58 23.18 -18.47 -1.27
N GLU A 59 24.39 -18.41 -1.82
CA GLU A 59 25.34 -17.39 -1.42
C GLU A 59 24.85 -16.00 -1.78
N LEU A 60 24.88 -15.09 -0.82
CA LEU A 60 24.50 -13.68 -0.97
C LEU A 60 25.58 -12.81 -0.32
N GLU A 61 25.98 -11.75 -1.01
CA GLU A 61 26.81 -10.71 -0.43
C GLU A 61 25.99 -9.87 0.57
N SER A 62 26.55 -9.58 1.75
CA SER A 62 25.86 -8.75 2.74
C SER A 62 25.51 -7.38 2.19
N PRO A 63 24.24 -6.94 2.24
CA PRO A 63 23.81 -5.69 1.64
C PRO A 63 24.11 -4.50 2.56
N LYS A 64 24.33 -3.33 1.97
CA LYS A 64 24.38 -2.05 2.70
C LYS A 64 22.98 -1.47 2.94
N PHE A 65 22.00 -1.85 2.10
CA PHE A 65 20.60 -1.47 2.21
C PHE A 65 19.73 -2.55 1.57
N ILE A 66 18.45 -2.54 1.93
CA ILE A 66 17.43 -3.46 1.40
C ILE A 66 16.25 -2.66 0.88
N ILE A 67 15.91 -2.83 -0.39
CA ILE A 67 14.62 -2.39 -0.94
C ILE A 67 13.63 -3.54 -0.69
N PHE A 68 12.66 -3.31 0.19
CA PHE A 68 11.72 -4.36 0.56
C PHE A 68 10.42 -4.23 -0.25
N TRP A 69 10.35 -4.99 -1.34
CA TRP A 69 9.20 -4.95 -2.27
C TRP A 69 8.21 -6.08 -2.01
N ASP A 70 7.90 -6.31 -0.75
CA ASP A 70 6.95 -7.31 -0.28
C ASP A 70 6.10 -6.75 0.87
N LYS A 71 5.08 -7.50 1.28
CA LYS A 71 4.18 -7.20 2.41
C LYS A 71 4.44 -8.11 3.62
N ASP A 72 5.52 -8.87 3.60
CA ASP A 72 5.96 -9.70 4.72
C ASP A 72 6.60 -8.83 5.82
N VAL A 73 5.71 -8.24 6.64
CA VAL A 73 6.10 -7.34 7.74
C VAL A 73 7.03 -8.03 8.74
N LEU A 74 6.83 -9.33 9.00
CA LEU A 74 7.68 -10.06 9.95
C LEU A 74 9.10 -10.21 9.43
N LEU A 75 9.27 -10.54 8.16
CA LEU A 75 10.60 -10.60 7.53
C LEU A 75 11.26 -9.22 7.50
N ALA A 76 10.53 -8.16 7.10
CA ALA A 76 11.07 -6.79 7.10
C ALA A 76 11.56 -6.39 8.49
N ARG A 77 10.74 -6.63 9.53
CA ARG A 77 11.08 -6.34 10.95
C ARG A 77 12.25 -7.18 11.44
N HIS A 78 12.36 -8.43 11.01
CA HIS A 78 13.49 -9.30 11.33
C HIS A 78 14.81 -8.73 10.77
N LEU A 79 14.79 -8.28 9.51
CA LEU A 79 15.95 -7.65 8.86
C LEU A 79 16.38 -6.36 9.58
N GLU A 80 15.42 -5.52 9.97
CA GLU A 80 15.69 -4.32 10.80
C GLU A 80 16.31 -4.68 12.15
N LYS A 81 15.84 -5.76 12.81
CA LYS A 81 16.42 -6.27 14.05
C LYS A 81 17.86 -6.76 13.90
N MET A 82 18.23 -7.21 12.71
CA MET A 82 19.62 -7.55 12.38
C MET A 82 20.50 -6.32 12.06
N GLY A 83 19.92 -5.12 12.05
CA GLY A 83 20.64 -3.86 11.78
C GLY A 83 20.70 -3.46 10.31
N PHE A 84 19.95 -4.11 9.43
CA PHE A 84 19.86 -3.68 8.03
C PHE A 84 18.98 -2.44 7.89
N LYS A 85 19.39 -1.50 7.02
CA LYS A 85 18.56 -0.37 6.60
C LYS A 85 17.57 -0.84 5.55
N VAL A 86 16.27 -0.84 5.88
CA VAL A 86 15.18 -1.38 5.03
C VAL A 86 14.32 -0.23 4.52
N PHE A 87 14.08 -0.17 3.22
CA PHE A 87 13.24 0.82 2.51
C PHE A 87 12.07 0.11 1.82
N ASN A 88 10.79 0.39 2.12
CA ASN A 88 10.26 1.12 3.27
C ASN A 88 10.48 0.36 4.58
N SER A 89 10.40 1.06 5.72
CA SER A 89 10.47 0.42 7.02
C SER A 89 9.34 -0.59 7.25
N SER A 90 9.56 -1.61 8.09
CA SER A 90 8.54 -2.60 8.44
C SER A 90 7.27 -1.98 9.00
N LYS A 91 7.40 -0.89 9.78
CA LYS A 91 6.30 -0.13 10.36
C LYS A 91 5.46 0.56 9.28
N ALA A 92 6.11 1.22 8.34
CA ALA A 92 5.44 1.88 7.21
C ALA A 92 4.71 0.88 6.31
N ILE A 93 5.33 -0.29 6.04
CA ILE A 93 4.70 -1.37 5.28
C ILE A 93 3.46 -1.90 6.01
N GLU A 94 3.54 -2.13 7.33
CA GLU A 94 2.42 -2.62 8.13
C GLU A 94 1.23 -1.67 8.09
N TYR A 95 1.46 -0.38 8.24
CA TYR A 95 0.41 0.64 8.15
C TYR A 95 -0.26 0.66 6.77
N CYS A 96 0.51 0.59 5.70
CA CYS A 96 -0.03 0.60 4.34
C CYS A 96 -0.75 -0.70 3.98
N ASP A 97 -0.30 -1.85 4.48
CA ASP A 97 -0.91 -3.15 4.16
C ASP A 97 -2.20 -3.41 4.95
N HIS A 98 -2.38 -2.74 6.09
CA HIS A 98 -3.55 -2.93 6.95
C HIS A 98 -4.41 -1.67 7.02
N LYS A 99 -5.50 -1.61 6.26
CA LYS A 99 -6.35 -0.41 6.11
C LYS A 99 -6.83 0.17 7.45
N GLY A 100 -7.20 -0.69 8.41
CA GLY A 100 -7.58 -0.22 9.75
C GLY A 100 -6.45 0.48 10.49
N LEU A 101 -5.22 -0.06 10.44
CA LEU A 101 -4.05 0.58 11.05
C LEU A 101 -3.68 1.88 10.34
N MET A 102 -3.79 1.94 9.01
CA MET A 102 -3.57 3.16 8.25
C MET A 102 -4.52 4.28 8.71
N HIS A 103 -5.82 4.01 8.81
CA HIS A 103 -6.78 4.99 9.29
C HIS A 103 -6.54 5.41 10.73
N LEU A 104 -6.14 4.48 11.60
CA LEU A 104 -5.81 4.76 13.00
C LEU A 104 -4.60 5.70 13.10
N GLU A 105 -3.51 5.41 12.38
CA GLU A 105 -2.28 6.23 12.42
C GLU A 105 -2.51 7.63 11.84
N LEU A 106 -3.33 7.73 10.79
CA LEU A 106 -3.65 9.01 10.15
C LEU A 106 -4.72 9.83 10.88
N SER A 107 -5.40 9.24 11.88
CA SER A 107 -6.40 9.95 12.67
C SER A 107 -5.80 11.14 13.43
N ASN A 108 -6.58 12.19 13.65
CA ASN A 108 -6.16 13.41 14.35
C ASN A 108 -5.00 14.18 13.66
N ASN A 109 -4.77 13.95 12.38
CA ASN A 109 -3.76 14.66 11.58
C ASN A 109 -4.37 15.62 10.55
N ASP A 110 -5.63 16.06 10.69
CA ASP A 110 -6.33 16.94 9.75
C ASP A 110 -6.23 16.44 8.29
N ILE A 111 -6.39 15.14 8.10
CA ILE A 111 -6.41 14.49 6.79
C ILE A 111 -7.86 14.12 6.48
N GLN A 112 -8.38 14.62 5.36
CA GLN A 112 -9.71 14.25 4.91
C GLN A 112 -9.74 12.79 4.45
N MET A 113 -10.57 11.98 5.10
CA MET A 113 -10.79 10.56 4.81
C MET A 113 -12.28 10.28 4.77
N PRO A 114 -12.74 9.23 4.05
CA PRO A 114 -14.14 8.80 4.15
C PRO A 114 -14.48 8.44 5.59
N ARG A 115 -15.71 8.74 6.03
CA ARG A 115 -16.20 8.25 7.32
C ARG A 115 -15.99 6.74 7.39
N THR A 116 -15.28 6.27 8.42
CA THR A 116 -14.81 4.88 8.51
C THR A 116 -15.19 4.27 9.85
N ILE A 117 -15.72 3.06 9.80
CA ILE A 117 -15.96 2.21 10.97
C ILE A 117 -15.04 1.00 10.86
N LEU A 118 -14.29 0.72 11.91
CA LEU A 118 -13.45 -0.48 12.00
C LEU A 118 -14.30 -1.66 12.46
N SER A 119 -14.11 -2.85 11.86
CA SER A 119 -14.73 -4.06 12.37
C SER A 119 -14.22 -4.40 13.77
N PRO A 120 -15.07 -4.81 14.71
CA PRO A 120 -14.60 -5.35 15.97
C PRO A 120 -13.99 -6.73 15.77
N MET A 121 -13.12 -7.15 16.68
CA MET A 121 -12.72 -8.54 16.76
C MET A 121 -13.93 -9.39 17.21
N ILE A 122 -14.28 -10.39 16.42
CA ILE A 122 -15.42 -11.26 16.68
C ILE A 122 -14.94 -12.70 16.80
N PHE A 123 -15.19 -13.33 17.96
CA PHE A 123 -14.89 -14.74 18.22
C PHE A 123 -16.04 -15.66 17.78
N ASP A 124 -17.29 -15.20 17.95
CA ASP A 124 -18.49 -15.92 17.51
C ASP A 124 -19.39 -15.00 16.68
N TYR A 125 -19.39 -15.22 15.38
CA TYR A 125 -20.17 -14.41 14.42
C TYR A 125 -21.70 -14.55 14.63
N LEU A 126 -22.19 -15.59 15.32
CA LEU A 126 -23.60 -15.77 15.64
C LEU A 126 -24.07 -14.78 16.71
N LEU A 127 -23.16 -14.23 17.50
CA LEU A 127 -23.45 -13.25 18.53
C LEU A 127 -23.39 -11.79 18.03
N ASN A 128 -23.25 -11.59 16.72
CA ASN A 128 -23.34 -10.25 16.13
C ASN A 128 -24.65 -9.58 16.56
N SER A 129 -24.53 -8.53 17.33
CA SER A 129 -25.70 -7.72 17.73
C SER A 129 -26.31 -7.09 16.47
N GLU A 130 -27.59 -7.37 16.22
CA GLU A 130 -28.32 -6.73 15.13
C GLU A 130 -28.29 -5.20 15.28
N ASP A 131 -28.38 -4.69 16.51
CA ASP A 131 -28.32 -3.27 16.81
C ASP A 131 -26.99 -2.64 16.38
N TYR A 132 -25.87 -3.36 16.56
CA TYR A 132 -24.56 -2.91 16.07
C TYR A 132 -24.55 -2.74 14.54
N LEU A 133 -25.07 -3.74 13.83
CA LEU A 133 -25.10 -3.70 12.34
C LEU A 133 -26.04 -2.60 11.83
N ILE A 134 -27.20 -2.42 12.49
CA ILE A 134 -28.14 -1.35 12.17
C ILE A 134 -27.47 0.01 12.37
N LYS A 135 -26.80 0.21 13.50
CA LYS A 135 -26.12 1.47 13.81
C LYS A 135 -25.01 1.78 12.81
N CYS A 136 -24.19 0.80 12.43
CA CYS A 136 -23.19 0.98 11.39
C CYS A 136 -23.78 1.38 10.04
N TYR A 137 -24.86 0.72 9.63
CA TYR A 137 -25.55 1.02 8.38
C TYR A 137 -26.16 2.43 8.37
N GLU A 138 -26.81 2.84 9.45
CA GLU A 138 -27.39 4.18 9.59
C GLU A 138 -26.33 5.28 9.54
N GLU A 139 -25.18 5.02 10.14
CA GLU A 139 -24.07 5.98 10.22
C GLU A 139 -23.36 6.19 8.87
N LEU A 140 -23.26 5.15 8.04
CA LEU A 140 -22.55 5.18 6.77
C LEU A 140 -23.46 5.44 5.55
N GLY A 141 -24.77 5.28 5.71
CA GLY A 141 -25.77 5.52 4.66
C GLY A 141 -26.07 4.28 3.80
N LYS A 142 -26.82 4.50 2.73
CA LYS A 142 -27.42 3.40 1.92
C LYS A 142 -26.44 2.70 0.97
N GLU A 143 -25.34 3.34 0.64
CA GLU A 143 -24.27 2.77 -0.20
C GLU A 143 -22.97 2.81 0.58
N ILE A 144 -22.41 1.64 0.84
CA ILE A 144 -21.28 1.46 1.75
C ILE A 144 -20.16 0.75 0.99
N ILE A 145 -18.93 1.19 1.19
CA ILE A 145 -17.73 0.48 0.74
C ILE A 145 -17.22 -0.36 1.90
N ILE A 146 -17.17 -1.68 1.72
CA ILE A 146 -16.49 -2.57 2.66
C ILE A 146 -15.15 -2.98 2.05
N LYS A 147 -14.08 -2.90 2.84
CA LYS A 147 -12.73 -3.30 2.41
C LYS A 147 -12.15 -4.27 3.42
N GLU A 148 -11.70 -5.45 3.00
CA GLU A 148 -10.90 -6.31 3.86
C GLU A 148 -9.62 -5.56 4.26
N SER A 149 -9.21 -5.66 5.54
CA SER A 149 -8.09 -4.88 6.07
C SER A 149 -6.80 -5.15 5.32
N LYS A 150 -6.55 -6.39 4.93
CA LYS A 150 -5.45 -6.79 4.06
C LYS A 150 -5.97 -7.16 2.69
N GLY A 151 -5.26 -6.76 1.65
CA GLY A 151 -5.67 -7.07 0.29
C GLY A 151 -4.94 -6.20 -0.74
N SER A 152 -5.04 -6.59 -2.01
CA SER A 152 -4.33 -5.92 -3.11
C SER A 152 -5.20 -5.85 -4.36
N PHE A 153 -4.87 -4.92 -5.24
CA PHE A 153 -5.45 -4.78 -6.58
C PHE A 153 -6.98 -4.52 -6.58
N GLY A 154 -7.57 -4.06 -5.45
CA GLY A 154 -9.00 -3.80 -5.34
C GLY A 154 -9.89 -5.05 -5.31
N MET A 155 -9.33 -6.26 -5.18
CA MET A 155 -10.10 -7.51 -5.22
C MET A 155 -10.99 -7.70 -3.99
N GLN A 156 -10.57 -7.18 -2.83
CA GLN A 156 -11.28 -7.26 -1.55
C GLN A 156 -11.99 -5.95 -1.20
N VAL A 157 -12.54 -5.26 -2.20
CA VAL A 157 -13.30 -4.02 -2.04
C VAL A 157 -14.69 -4.23 -2.62
N TYR A 158 -15.72 -4.02 -1.80
CA TYR A 158 -17.11 -4.32 -2.10
C TYR A 158 -17.96 -3.05 -2.00
N LEU A 159 -18.70 -2.73 -3.07
CA LEU A 159 -19.75 -1.71 -3.04
C LEU A 159 -21.06 -2.39 -2.65
N ILE A 160 -21.62 -2.02 -1.53
CA ILE A 160 -22.83 -2.60 -0.92
C ILE A 160 -23.99 -1.63 -1.08
N LYS A 161 -25.14 -2.13 -1.53
CA LYS A 161 -26.36 -1.34 -1.74
C LYS A 161 -27.50 -1.90 -0.92
N GLY A 162 -27.86 -1.19 0.15
CA GLY A 162 -28.98 -1.56 1.00
C GLY A 162 -28.61 -2.43 2.19
N LYS A 163 -29.52 -2.45 3.17
CA LYS A 163 -29.31 -3.05 4.50
C LYS A 163 -29.10 -4.57 4.45
N GLU A 164 -29.89 -5.25 3.63
CA GLU A 164 -29.82 -6.73 3.55
C GLU A 164 -28.47 -7.21 3.02
N GLU A 165 -27.97 -6.57 1.94
CA GLU A 165 -26.67 -6.88 1.37
C GLU A 165 -25.53 -6.55 2.35
N PHE A 166 -25.67 -5.45 3.10
CA PHE A 166 -24.73 -5.05 4.14
C PHE A 166 -24.62 -6.13 5.22
N ILE A 167 -25.74 -6.53 5.82
CA ILE A 167 -25.76 -7.57 6.87
C ILE A 167 -25.18 -8.88 6.34
N LYS A 168 -25.57 -9.29 5.13
CA LYS A 168 -25.06 -10.50 4.48
C LYS A 168 -23.53 -10.47 4.31
N LYS A 169 -22.99 -9.35 3.81
CA LYS A 169 -21.53 -9.22 3.56
C LYS A 169 -20.75 -9.18 4.87
N VAL A 170 -21.19 -8.42 5.87
CA VAL A 170 -20.54 -8.39 7.19
C VAL A 170 -20.53 -9.77 7.83
N THR A 171 -21.68 -10.48 7.79
CA THR A 171 -21.77 -11.85 8.31
C THR A 171 -20.83 -12.81 7.58
N GLU A 172 -20.70 -12.69 6.25
CA GLU A 172 -19.76 -13.51 5.45
C GLU A 172 -18.31 -13.28 5.90
N LEU A 173 -17.89 -12.01 6.05
CA LEU A 173 -16.53 -11.66 6.47
C LEU A 173 -16.23 -12.14 7.89
N ASN A 174 -17.18 -11.98 8.80
CA ASN A 174 -17.06 -12.48 10.18
C ASN A 174 -16.93 -14.02 10.24
N LYS A 175 -17.70 -14.75 9.41
CA LYS A 175 -17.55 -16.20 9.28
C LYS A 175 -16.18 -16.63 8.79
N ARG A 176 -15.56 -15.82 7.94
CA ARG A 176 -14.20 -16.05 7.43
C ARG A 176 -13.11 -15.58 8.39
N ASN A 177 -13.47 -14.99 9.53
CA ASN A 177 -12.56 -14.38 10.51
C ASN A 177 -11.59 -13.38 9.84
N VAL A 178 -12.13 -12.50 9.02
CA VAL A 178 -11.39 -11.48 8.27
C VAL A 178 -11.65 -10.12 8.87
N ASP A 179 -10.60 -9.39 9.21
CA ASP A 179 -10.69 -7.99 9.61
C ASP A 179 -11.02 -7.13 8.39
N PHE A 180 -11.92 -6.15 8.59
CA PHE A 180 -12.35 -5.24 7.52
C PHE A 180 -12.68 -3.84 8.07
N ILE A 181 -12.77 -2.90 7.16
CA ILE A 181 -13.32 -1.57 7.43
C ILE A 181 -14.58 -1.36 6.61
N MET A 182 -15.49 -0.54 7.15
CA MET A 182 -16.71 -0.10 6.48
C MET A 182 -16.64 1.42 6.30
N GLN A 183 -16.89 1.89 5.09
CA GLN A 183 -16.73 3.30 4.74
C GLN A 183 -17.95 3.85 4.01
N GLU A 184 -18.22 5.13 4.16
CA GLU A 184 -19.14 5.82 3.26
C GLU A 184 -18.65 5.75 1.82
N ASN A 185 -19.58 5.76 0.88
CA ASN A 185 -19.26 5.79 -0.54
C ASN A 185 -19.08 7.24 -1.03
N ILE A 186 -17.89 7.59 -1.50
CA ILE A 186 -17.61 8.90 -2.11
C ILE A 186 -18.07 8.88 -3.57
N LYS A 187 -19.38 9.17 -3.79
CA LYS A 187 -20.03 9.06 -5.11
C LYS A 187 -19.43 9.97 -6.17
N SER A 188 -18.94 11.14 -5.78
CA SER A 188 -18.26 12.09 -6.68
C SER A 188 -16.99 11.53 -7.32
N SER A 189 -16.43 10.47 -6.72
CA SER A 189 -15.22 9.79 -7.22
C SER A 189 -15.49 8.43 -7.88
N TYR A 190 -16.74 8.13 -8.25
CA TYR A 190 -17.07 6.85 -8.89
C TYR A 190 -16.25 6.63 -10.16
N GLY A 191 -15.48 5.54 -10.20
CA GLY A 191 -14.64 5.18 -11.34
C GLY A 191 -13.45 6.11 -11.59
N LYS A 192 -13.10 7.01 -10.68
CA LYS A 192 -11.94 7.91 -10.83
C LYS A 192 -11.22 8.18 -9.53
N ASP A 193 -9.91 8.27 -9.60
CA ASP A 193 -9.03 8.68 -8.50
C ASP A 193 -7.72 9.27 -9.03
N ILE A 194 -6.93 9.83 -8.13
CA ILE A 194 -5.59 10.35 -8.42
C ILE A 194 -4.57 9.46 -7.69
N ARG A 195 -3.62 8.88 -8.42
CA ARG A 195 -2.40 8.28 -7.85
C ARG A 195 -1.30 9.31 -7.82
N VAL A 196 -0.86 9.70 -6.63
CA VAL A 196 0.30 10.56 -6.41
C VAL A 196 1.51 9.68 -6.06
N ASN A 197 2.60 9.81 -6.83
CA ASN A 197 3.83 9.05 -6.60
C ASN A 197 4.85 9.94 -5.89
N ILE A 198 5.34 9.48 -4.73
CA ILE A 198 6.19 10.25 -3.83
C ILE A 198 7.47 9.47 -3.55
N ILE A 199 8.61 10.16 -3.46
CA ILE A 199 9.90 9.64 -3.00
C ILE A 199 10.52 10.67 -2.06
N GLY A 200 10.85 10.25 -0.84
CA GLY A 200 11.26 11.18 0.21
C GLY A 200 10.24 12.29 0.40
N ASN A 201 10.67 13.52 0.43
CA ASN A 201 9.79 14.68 0.59
C ASN A 201 9.35 15.33 -0.73
N LYS A 202 9.31 14.56 -1.84
CA LYS A 202 9.03 15.10 -3.17
C LYS A 202 7.95 14.31 -3.89
N VAL A 203 6.95 15.01 -4.42
CA VAL A 203 6.05 14.46 -5.43
C VAL A 203 6.80 14.34 -6.75
N ILE A 204 6.92 13.11 -7.25
CA ILE A 204 7.58 12.81 -8.53
C ILE A 204 6.62 13.04 -9.69
N GLY A 205 5.33 12.80 -9.46
CA GLY A 205 4.27 13.08 -10.39
C GLY A 205 2.97 12.40 -10.01
N ALA A 206 1.92 12.74 -10.75
CA ALA A 206 0.58 12.24 -10.48
C ALA A 206 -0.11 11.74 -11.74
N MET A 207 -1.01 10.80 -11.55
CA MET A 207 -1.78 10.17 -12.60
C MET A 207 -3.25 10.11 -12.21
N LEU A 208 -4.12 10.71 -13.01
CA LEU A 208 -5.55 10.46 -12.93
C LEU A 208 -5.82 9.08 -13.52
N ARG A 209 -6.55 8.25 -12.76
CA ARG A 209 -7.01 6.93 -13.20
C ARG A 209 -8.52 6.99 -13.39
N GLU A 210 -9.03 6.42 -14.46
CA GLU A 210 -10.45 6.45 -14.81
C GLU A 210 -10.90 5.09 -15.31
N SER A 211 -12.11 4.67 -14.91
CA SER A 211 -12.79 3.45 -15.36
C SER A 211 -14.26 3.75 -15.67
N ASP A 212 -14.71 3.37 -16.85
CA ASP A 212 -16.11 3.49 -17.26
C ASP A 212 -16.95 2.27 -16.84
N LYS A 213 -16.30 1.21 -16.32
CA LYS A 213 -16.92 -0.10 -16.08
C LYS A 213 -17.06 -0.47 -14.61
N ASP A 214 -16.28 0.14 -13.75
CA ASP A 214 -16.19 -0.21 -12.33
C ASP A 214 -16.14 1.06 -11.47
N PHE A 215 -16.65 1.00 -10.26
CA PHE A 215 -16.52 2.10 -9.29
C PHE A 215 -15.06 2.33 -8.85
N ARG A 216 -14.20 1.33 -9.05
CA ARG A 216 -12.75 1.41 -8.82
C ARG A 216 -12.04 1.85 -10.09
N ALA A 217 -11.06 2.73 -9.94
CA ALA A 217 -10.27 3.27 -11.05
C ALA A 217 -8.95 2.51 -11.32
N ASN A 218 -8.71 1.39 -10.62
CA ASN A 218 -7.45 0.65 -10.68
C ASN A 218 -7.10 0.20 -12.12
N ILE A 219 -5.89 0.52 -12.59
CA ILE A 219 -5.38 0.09 -13.91
C ILE A 219 -5.38 -1.44 -14.03
N SER A 220 -5.12 -2.16 -12.92
CA SER A 220 -5.18 -3.62 -12.89
C SER A 220 -6.58 -4.19 -13.16
N GLN A 221 -7.63 -3.39 -13.00
CA GLN A 221 -9.03 -3.73 -13.27
C GLN A 221 -9.51 -3.14 -14.62
N GLY A 222 -8.59 -2.67 -15.45
CA GLY A 222 -8.91 -2.12 -16.78
C GLY A 222 -9.10 -0.60 -16.82
N GLY A 223 -8.80 0.11 -15.76
CA GLY A 223 -8.76 1.58 -15.74
C GLY A 223 -7.68 2.14 -16.66
N LYS A 224 -7.87 3.36 -17.14
CA LYS A 224 -6.91 4.13 -17.94
C LYS A 224 -6.24 5.18 -17.07
N GLY A 225 -4.96 5.47 -17.34
CA GLY A 225 -4.20 6.51 -16.65
C GLY A 225 -3.81 7.63 -17.60
N LYS A 226 -3.78 8.88 -17.09
CA LYS A 226 -3.17 10.02 -17.75
C LYS A 226 -2.42 10.90 -16.74
N LEU A 227 -1.28 11.46 -17.14
CA LEU A 227 -0.55 12.40 -16.28
C LEU A 227 -1.39 13.66 -16.05
N ILE A 228 -1.31 14.18 -14.83
CA ILE A 228 -1.96 15.43 -14.43
C ILE A 228 -1.03 16.28 -13.57
N ASN A 229 -1.31 17.58 -13.52
CA ASN A 229 -0.77 18.45 -12.49
C ASN A 229 -1.70 18.43 -11.27
N LEU A 230 -1.12 18.37 -10.08
CA LEU A 230 -1.87 18.45 -8.83
C LEU A 230 -2.24 19.89 -8.50
N THR A 231 -3.32 20.06 -7.74
CA THR A 231 -3.55 21.28 -6.99
C THR A 231 -2.63 21.32 -5.76
N THR A 232 -2.40 22.49 -5.18
CA THR A 232 -1.60 22.64 -3.95
C THR A 232 -2.17 21.77 -2.83
N GLU A 233 -3.49 21.77 -2.66
CA GLU A 233 -4.16 20.97 -1.62
C GLU A 233 -3.98 19.47 -1.82
N GLN A 234 -4.01 18.97 -3.08
CA GLN A 234 -3.77 17.56 -3.39
C GLN A 234 -2.31 17.16 -3.10
N GLU A 235 -1.36 18.02 -3.39
CA GLU A 235 0.05 17.79 -3.09
C GLU A 235 0.32 17.80 -1.60
N GLU A 236 -0.21 18.79 -0.87
CA GLU A 236 -0.05 18.93 0.58
C GLU A 236 -0.60 17.72 1.34
N ILE A 237 -1.83 17.28 1.02
CA ILE A 237 -2.42 16.10 1.69
C ILE A 237 -1.63 14.83 1.38
N ALA A 238 -1.17 14.64 0.14
CA ALA A 238 -0.41 13.47 -0.24
C ALA A 238 0.96 13.41 0.47
N LEU A 239 1.68 14.52 0.56
CA LEU A 239 2.94 14.63 1.30
C LEU A 239 2.72 14.44 2.81
N LYS A 240 1.68 15.04 3.37
CA LYS A 240 1.34 14.90 4.80
C LYS A 240 1.09 13.44 5.15
N VAL A 241 0.28 12.74 4.37
CA VAL A 241 -0.01 11.31 4.53
C VAL A 241 1.26 10.46 4.46
N HIS A 242 2.09 10.69 3.43
CA HIS A 242 3.37 10.02 3.24
C HIS A 242 4.28 10.16 4.46
N ASN A 243 4.42 11.38 4.98
CA ASN A 243 5.28 11.69 6.11
C ASN A 243 4.76 11.12 7.44
N VAL A 244 3.45 11.20 7.71
CA VAL A 244 2.86 10.63 8.93
C VAL A 244 3.06 9.11 8.98
N LEU A 245 2.96 8.42 7.84
CA LEU A 245 3.19 6.98 7.77
C LEU A 245 4.68 6.59 7.73
N GLY A 246 5.59 7.56 7.68
CA GLY A 246 7.04 7.32 7.70
C GLY A 246 7.55 6.55 6.49
N LEU A 247 7.07 6.91 5.30
CA LEU A 247 7.40 6.23 4.06
C LEU A 247 8.63 6.84 3.39
N ASP A 248 9.44 6.01 2.74
CA ASP A 248 10.54 6.44 1.87
C ASP A 248 10.04 6.71 0.45
N PHE A 249 9.14 5.86 -0.01
CA PHE A 249 8.45 6.02 -1.30
C PHE A 249 7.04 5.45 -1.20
N SER A 250 6.11 6.07 -1.89
CA SER A 250 4.70 5.64 -1.85
C SER A 250 3.90 6.02 -3.10
N GLY A 251 2.77 5.34 -3.23
CA GLY A 251 1.67 5.76 -4.08
C GLY A 251 0.46 6.10 -3.21
N VAL A 252 0.13 7.38 -3.11
CA VAL A 252 -1.05 7.88 -2.39
C VAL A 252 -2.21 8.00 -3.35
N ASP A 253 -3.34 7.38 -3.02
CA ASP A 253 -4.56 7.43 -3.82
C ASP A 253 -5.55 8.42 -3.20
N LEU A 254 -5.95 9.42 -3.98
CA LEU A 254 -6.89 10.46 -3.59
C LEU A 254 -8.19 10.34 -4.38
N LEU A 255 -9.32 10.40 -3.68
CA LEU A 255 -10.64 10.53 -4.26
C LEU A 255 -11.00 12.00 -4.44
N PHE A 256 -12.01 12.24 -5.28
CA PHE A 256 -12.62 13.55 -5.47
C PHE A 256 -13.84 13.69 -4.54
N GLY A 257 -13.74 14.51 -3.52
CA GLY A 257 -14.84 14.91 -2.67
C GLY A 257 -15.76 15.95 -3.33
N GLU A 258 -16.62 16.58 -2.53
CA GLU A 258 -17.39 17.74 -2.96
C GLU A 258 -16.44 18.87 -3.38
N ASP A 259 -16.81 19.62 -4.41
CA ASP A 259 -15.98 20.68 -5.01
C ASP A 259 -14.57 20.23 -5.43
N ASN A 260 -14.41 18.93 -5.74
CA ASN A 260 -13.14 18.28 -6.07
C ASN A 260 -12.07 18.33 -4.95
N LYS A 261 -12.44 18.55 -3.70
CA LYS A 261 -11.51 18.47 -2.56
C LYS A 261 -10.92 17.08 -2.46
N PRO A 262 -9.61 16.96 -2.20
CA PRO A 262 -8.97 15.65 -2.09
C PRO A 262 -9.41 14.93 -0.81
N ILE A 263 -9.78 13.65 -0.96
CA ILE A 263 -10.09 12.73 0.13
C ILE A 263 -9.15 11.54 0.01
N LEU A 264 -8.44 11.19 1.07
CA LEU A 264 -7.55 10.04 1.05
C LEU A 264 -8.32 8.72 0.87
N CYS A 265 -7.92 7.91 -0.09
CA CYS A 265 -8.48 6.58 -0.34
C CYS A 265 -7.66 5.45 0.28
N GLU A 266 -6.38 5.40 -0.08
CA GLU A 266 -5.41 4.41 0.39
C GLU A 266 -3.96 4.85 0.12
N VAL A 267 -3.02 4.17 0.77
CA VAL A 267 -1.58 4.38 0.55
C VAL A 267 -0.92 3.04 0.25
N ASN A 268 -0.02 3.04 -0.72
CA ASN A 268 0.70 1.86 -1.15
C ASN A 268 2.21 2.04 -0.95
N SER A 269 2.81 1.28 -0.03
CA SER A 269 4.27 1.20 0.18
C SER A 269 4.98 0.47 -0.96
N ASN A 270 4.30 -0.50 -1.60
CA ASN A 270 4.79 -1.29 -2.73
C ASN A 270 4.06 -0.89 -4.01
N LEU A 271 4.23 0.36 -4.42
CA LEU A 271 3.52 0.90 -5.58
C LEU A 271 3.98 0.25 -6.89
N ASN A 272 3.04 -0.06 -7.77
CA ASN A 272 3.38 -0.44 -9.14
C ASN A 272 3.59 0.83 -9.98
N PHE A 273 4.84 1.22 -10.17
CA PHE A 273 5.21 2.44 -10.88
C PHE A 273 5.37 2.26 -12.41
N LEU A 274 5.32 1.04 -12.93
CA LEU A 274 5.59 0.78 -14.36
C LEU A 274 4.65 1.53 -15.30
N SER A 275 3.34 1.57 -14.97
CA SER A 275 2.37 2.32 -15.78
C SER A 275 2.59 3.83 -15.71
N PHE A 276 3.12 4.34 -14.60
CA PHE A 276 3.50 5.73 -14.47
C PHE A 276 4.76 6.03 -15.29
N GLU A 277 5.80 5.18 -15.23
CA GLU A 277 7.00 5.32 -16.04
C GLU A 277 6.70 5.37 -17.54
N GLU A 278 5.79 4.50 -18.02
CA GLU A 278 5.37 4.47 -19.42
C GLU A 278 4.76 5.80 -19.89
N LEU A 279 4.00 6.48 -19.02
CA LEU A 279 3.41 7.79 -19.30
C LEU A 279 4.41 8.94 -19.09
N TRP A 280 5.22 8.85 -18.05
CA TRP A 280 6.16 9.91 -17.65
C TRP A 280 7.40 9.98 -18.55
N GLY A 281 7.78 8.86 -19.18
CA GLY A 281 8.94 8.76 -20.05
C GLY A 281 10.30 8.81 -19.33
N LYS A 282 10.30 8.66 -17.99
CA LYS A 282 11.51 8.61 -17.15
C LYS A 282 11.44 7.43 -16.20
N SER A 283 12.60 7.03 -15.65
CA SER A 283 12.66 5.91 -14.71
C SER A 283 12.37 6.34 -13.27
N PHE A 284 11.25 5.88 -12.73
CA PHE A 284 10.92 6.03 -11.31
C PHE A 284 11.85 5.20 -10.41
N GLY A 285 12.25 4.03 -10.91
CA GLY A 285 13.23 3.17 -10.25
C GLY A 285 14.59 3.86 -10.07
N ALA A 286 15.02 4.67 -11.04
CA ALA A 286 16.25 5.47 -10.91
C ALA A 286 16.12 6.53 -9.80
N GLU A 287 14.97 7.19 -9.68
CA GLU A 287 14.74 8.18 -8.61
C GLU A 287 14.72 7.52 -7.21
N ILE A 288 14.10 6.34 -7.07
CA ILE A 288 14.17 5.55 -5.81
C ILE A 288 15.64 5.27 -5.45
N LEU A 289 16.44 4.80 -6.38
CA LEU A 289 17.83 4.45 -6.11
C LEU A 289 18.70 5.67 -5.77
N LYS A 290 18.46 6.82 -6.40
CA LYS A 290 19.14 8.09 -6.04
C LYS A 290 18.81 8.50 -4.60
N TYR A 291 17.53 8.47 -4.23
CA TYR A 291 17.09 8.75 -2.87
C TYR A 291 17.76 7.82 -1.85
N ILE A 292 17.77 6.51 -2.11
CA ILE A 292 18.41 5.53 -1.22
C ILE A 292 19.93 5.80 -1.09
N LEU A 293 20.60 6.18 -2.17
CA LEU A 293 22.01 6.54 -2.12
C LEU A 293 22.25 7.76 -1.22
N GLU A 294 21.43 8.80 -1.36
CA GLU A 294 21.49 9.99 -0.49
C GLU A 294 21.31 9.60 0.98
N GLU A 295 20.31 8.77 1.28
CA GLU A 295 20.02 8.28 2.63
C GLU A 295 21.08 7.33 3.21
N CYS A 296 21.87 6.66 2.38
CA CYS A 296 22.95 5.76 2.82
C CYS A 296 24.31 6.45 2.98
N LEU A 297 24.45 7.70 2.52
CA LEU A 297 25.70 8.48 2.66
C LEU A 297 25.80 9.20 4.01
N TRP A 298 24.74 9.26 4.77
CA TRP A 298 24.63 9.83 6.12
C TRP A 298 24.38 8.74 7.16
#